data_b938ee67c590cad29110fa12cb7658de
#
_entry.id   b938ee67c590cad29110fa12cb7658de
#
_cell.length_a   1.000
_cell.length_b   1.000
_cell.length_c   1.000
_cell.angle_alpha   90.00
_cell.angle_beta   90.00
_cell.angle_gamma   90.00
#
_symmetry.space_group_name_H-M   'P 1'
#
loop_
_entity.id
_entity.type
_entity.pdbx_description
1 polymer ?
#
loop_
_entity_poly.entity_id
_entity_poly.type
_entity_poly.pdbx_seq_one_letter_code
_entity_poly.pdbx_strand_id
1 'polypeptide(L)'
;MNIKNNENPLVSVIVPICNVEPYIHRCLDSIIGQTLKNIEIICVEDHSDDRSAEILKEYADRDNRIKAIFHATNLSTSQARKDGVAVSCGKYIMFVDGDDELCPDACQIASETIEKYGTDMVQFDTEVVNCAGGSEERIQMNQRFLFPCLEEIRAENLIFSCWKEKKMGFSLWNKIFNGEICRQAFADVEDGFYPKAQDLYAFFLIAYYSRSYMGIENRLYRYMFGIGVTGSDYISIPKFDVMMTEKQIWECLVRFIDKKQEQEKYKEILDGIYQHFLADCVSRWQNNLQTENISEGFDHLVDTWGLEDVISKLAERNWHKSVELAEKMVDVDYFKTTRNKGNEIKTIGIYYRSIKNGGAQRVVAVLANEWAKMRDAKGDPVYKVVLVTDEETEDGEGIPEYELDYAVVREYIPSSETAVREHYKERYHAWSTIIEKHKIDLMVTGMWVAPCTMWDMLSIKGQPSKPGFIIHAHSFTSVPFGFVSDKFAELMYDYQISDGVVVL
;
A
#
# COMPACT_ATOMS: atom_id res chain seq x y z
N MET A 1 -25.43 -28.34 46.69
CA MET A 1 -24.26 -29.00 46.06
C MET A 1 -23.92 -28.23 44.80
N ASN A 2 -22.94 -27.31 44.87
CA ASN A 2 -22.42 -26.65 43.71
C ASN A 2 -21.45 -27.61 43.02
N ILE A 3 -21.92 -28.30 42.00
CA ILE A 3 -21.03 -28.96 41.05
C ILE A 3 -20.40 -27.78 40.27
N LYS A 4 -19.17 -27.40 40.61
CA LYS A 4 -18.31 -26.65 39.70
C LYS A 4 -18.06 -27.58 38.50
N ASN A 5 -18.85 -27.46 37.47
CA ASN A 5 -18.46 -27.98 36.16
C ASN A 5 -17.17 -27.28 35.77
N ASN A 6 -16.06 -28.01 35.94
CA ASN A 6 -14.71 -27.58 35.55
C ASN A 6 -14.51 -27.88 34.05
N GLU A 7 -15.54 -27.69 33.24
CA GLU A 7 -15.42 -27.82 31.78
C GLU A 7 -14.94 -26.46 31.22
N ASN A 8 -13.85 -26.53 30.47
CA ASN A 8 -13.34 -25.36 29.75
C ASN A 8 -14.47 -24.79 28.86
N PRO A 9 -14.56 -23.46 28.66
CA PRO A 9 -15.53 -22.88 27.78
C PRO A 9 -15.41 -23.45 26.36
N LEU A 10 -16.56 -23.61 25.67
CA LEU A 10 -16.56 -24.10 24.31
C LEU A 10 -16.03 -22.99 23.36
N VAL A 11 -16.45 -21.74 23.57
CA VAL A 11 -16.04 -20.59 22.76
C VAL A 11 -15.50 -19.48 23.65
N SER A 12 -14.31 -18.97 23.33
CA SER A 12 -13.81 -17.69 23.83
C SER A 12 -14.16 -16.59 22.84
N VAL A 13 -14.94 -15.60 23.26
CA VAL A 13 -15.26 -14.41 22.47
C VAL A 13 -14.33 -13.29 22.92
N ILE A 14 -13.48 -12.81 21.99
CA ILE A 14 -12.46 -11.79 22.29
C ILE A 14 -12.93 -10.45 21.72
N VAL A 15 -12.99 -9.43 22.59
CA VAL A 15 -13.51 -8.10 22.26
C VAL A 15 -12.46 -7.04 22.58
N PRO A 16 -11.75 -6.50 21.58
CA PRO A 16 -10.93 -5.31 21.78
C PRO A 16 -11.85 -4.09 21.97
N ILE A 17 -11.55 -3.27 22.96
CA ILE A 17 -12.36 -2.11 23.33
C ILE A 17 -11.44 -0.88 23.37
N CYS A 18 -11.76 0.15 22.56
CA CYS A 18 -11.08 1.44 22.60
C CYS A 18 -12.01 2.53 22.04
N ASN A 19 -12.40 3.49 22.86
CA ASN A 19 -13.24 4.64 22.46
C ASN A 19 -14.55 4.23 21.75
N VAL A 20 -15.29 3.30 22.36
CA VAL A 20 -16.55 2.73 21.83
C VAL A 20 -17.75 2.99 22.74
N GLU A 21 -17.70 4.00 23.62
CA GLU A 21 -18.78 4.33 24.55
C GLU A 21 -20.20 4.30 23.92
N PRO A 22 -20.43 4.85 22.70
CA PRO A 22 -21.76 4.84 22.09
C PRO A 22 -22.27 3.47 21.71
N TYR A 23 -21.39 2.47 21.61
CA TYR A 23 -21.67 1.17 21.00
C TYR A 23 -21.50 -0.02 21.95
N ILE A 24 -20.66 0.11 22.97
CA ILE A 24 -20.23 -0.97 23.86
C ILE A 24 -21.38 -1.71 24.52
N HIS A 25 -22.47 -1.02 24.93
CA HIS A 25 -23.65 -1.66 25.49
C HIS A 25 -24.27 -2.65 24.52
N ARG A 26 -24.49 -2.24 23.29
CA ARG A 26 -25.07 -3.07 22.25
C ARG A 26 -24.19 -4.27 21.92
N CYS A 27 -22.89 -4.06 21.80
CA CYS A 27 -21.91 -5.12 21.58
C CYS A 27 -21.95 -6.16 22.71
N LEU A 28 -21.76 -5.75 23.96
CA LEU A 28 -21.70 -6.66 25.11
C LEU A 28 -23.05 -7.37 25.35
N ASP A 29 -24.18 -6.69 25.22
CA ASP A 29 -25.51 -7.28 25.35
C ASP A 29 -25.73 -8.38 24.31
N SER A 30 -25.24 -8.20 23.08
CA SER A 30 -25.33 -9.20 22.02
C SER A 30 -24.54 -10.49 22.33
N ILE A 31 -23.41 -10.36 23.02
CA ILE A 31 -22.54 -11.48 23.41
C ILE A 31 -23.08 -12.18 24.67
N ILE A 32 -23.50 -11.41 25.65
CA ILE A 32 -24.11 -11.95 26.89
C ILE A 32 -25.40 -12.71 26.58
N GLY A 33 -26.17 -12.19 25.60
CA GLY A 33 -27.44 -12.75 25.12
C GLY A 33 -27.33 -14.05 24.34
N GLN A 34 -26.13 -14.54 24.00
CA GLN A 34 -25.93 -15.74 23.21
C GLN A 34 -26.70 -16.95 23.73
N THR A 35 -27.29 -17.75 22.81
CA THR A 35 -27.98 -19.00 23.18
C THR A 35 -27.07 -20.01 23.80
N LEU A 36 -25.86 -20.16 23.29
CA LEU A 36 -24.77 -20.96 23.87
C LEU A 36 -24.29 -20.31 25.17
N LYS A 37 -24.45 -21.01 26.31
CA LYS A 37 -24.07 -20.48 27.62
C LYS A 37 -22.63 -20.81 28.04
N ASN A 38 -22.06 -21.89 27.48
CA ASN A 38 -20.71 -22.32 27.77
C ASN A 38 -19.68 -21.49 26.95
N ILE A 39 -19.64 -20.18 27.20
CA ILE A 39 -18.72 -19.23 26.61
C ILE A 39 -17.99 -18.45 27.70
N GLU A 40 -16.78 -17.99 27.40
CA GLU A 40 -16.11 -16.90 28.12
C GLU A 40 -16.03 -15.67 27.22
N ILE A 41 -16.07 -14.49 27.80
CA ILE A 41 -16.05 -13.20 27.11
C ILE A 41 -14.80 -12.47 27.61
N ILE A 42 -13.82 -12.30 26.73
CA ILE A 42 -12.56 -11.66 27.07
C ILE A 42 -12.52 -10.28 26.45
N CYS A 43 -12.74 -9.25 27.29
CA CYS A 43 -12.73 -7.86 26.86
C CYS A 43 -11.39 -7.24 27.22
N VAL A 44 -10.70 -6.69 26.22
CA VAL A 44 -9.42 -6.00 26.42
C VAL A 44 -9.62 -4.52 26.15
N GLU A 45 -9.62 -3.74 27.22
CA GLU A 45 -9.75 -2.29 27.18
C GLU A 45 -8.38 -1.67 26.94
N ASP A 46 -8.22 -0.98 25.82
CA ASP A 46 -6.95 -0.49 25.31
C ASP A 46 -6.79 1.04 25.54
N HIS A 47 -6.97 1.45 26.81
CA HIS A 47 -6.77 2.82 27.28
C HIS A 47 -7.66 3.83 26.57
N SER A 48 -8.98 3.68 26.73
CA SER A 48 -9.97 4.61 26.17
C SER A 48 -9.98 5.96 26.90
N ASP A 49 -10.19 7.02 26.14
CA ASP A 49 -10.37 8.40 26.65
C ASP A 49 -11.85 8.71 27.02
N ASP A 50 -12.79 7.81 26.65
CA ASP A 50 -14.22 7.90 26.93
C ASP A 50 -14.63 6.98 28.12
N ARG A 51 -15.93 6.78 28.31
CA ARG A 51 -16.45 5.95 29.40
C ARG A 51 -16.44 4.44 29.15
N SER A 52 -15.79 3.98 28.07
CA SER A 52 -15.74 2.55 27.69
C SER A 52 -15.21 1.67 28.83
N ALA A 53 -14.13 2.13 29.52
CA ALA A 53 -13.54 1.41 30.64
C ALA A 53 -14.48 1.30 31.86
N GLU A 54 -15.26 2.34 32.16
CA GLU A 54 -16.23 2.34 33.26
C GLU A 54 -17.38 1.38 32.97
N ILE A 55 -17.92 1.46 31.75
CA ILE A 55 -18.99 0.58 31.28
C ILE A 55 -18.56 -0.88 31.32
N LEU A 56 -17.36 -1.20 30.83
CA LEU A 56 -16.84 -2.56 30.88
C LEU A 56 -16.77 -3.10 32.31
N LYS A 57 -16.33 -2.29 33.29
CA LYS A 57 -16.29 -2.68 34.70
C LYS A 57 -17.69 -3.05 35.21
N GLU A 58 -18.70 -2.22 34.89
CA GLU A 58 -20.09 -2.50 35.28
C GLU A 58 -20.61 -3.84 34.71
N TYR A 59 -20.23 -4.18 33.47
CA TYR A 59 -20.62 -5.45 32.86
C TYR A 59 -19.87 -6.63 33.48
N ALA A 60 -18.57 -6.50 33.75
CA ALA A 60 -17.80 -7.55 34.41
C ALA A 60 -18.28 -7.87 35.83
N ASP A 61 -18.80 -6.86 36.55
CA ASP A 61 -19.39 -7.05 37.89
C ASP A 61 -20.74 -7.82 37.84
N ARG A 62 -21.45 -7.75 36.70
CA ARG A 62 -22.79 -8.37 36.52
C ARG A 62 -22.75 -9.76 35.91
N ASP A 63 -21.75 -10.05 35.07
CA ASP A 63 -21.64 -11.36 34.38
C ASP A 63 -20.25 -11.96 34.58
N ASN A 64 -20.17 -13.05 35.31
CA ASN A 64 -18.93 -13.73 35.67
C ASN A 64 -18.22 -14.43 34.49
N ARG A 65 -18.84 -14.49 33.32
CA ARG A 65 -18.22 -14.98 32.10
C ARG A 65 -17.28 -13.92 31.48
N ILE A 66 -17.44 -12.65 31.89
CA ILE A 66 -16.61 -11.54 31.39
C ILE A 66 -15.30 -11.50 32.16
N LYS A 67 -14.20 -11.57 31.42
CA LYS A 67 -12.84 -11.31 31.88
C LYS A 67 -12.37 -10.01 31.29
N ALA A 68 -12.25 -8.96 32.10
CA ALA A 68 -11.80 -7.65 31.68
C ALA A 68 -10.29 -7.49 31.91
N ILE A 69 -9.57 -7.09 30.87
CA ILE A 69 -8.14 -6.72 30.90
C ILE A 69 -8.08 -5.23 30.59
N PHE A 70 -7.26 -4.47 31.31
CA PHE A 70 -7.10 -3.03 31.14
C PHE A 70 -5.64 -2.72 30.85
N HIS A 71 -5.36 -2.11 29.69
CA HIS A 71 -4.04 -1.63 29.35
C HIS A 71 -3.76 -0.27 30.03
N ALA A 72 -2.52 -0.04 30.41
CA ALA A 72 -2.10 1.23 31.00
C ALA A 72 -1.89 2.35 29.99
N THR A 73 -1.72 1.98 28.73
CA THR A 73 -1.58 2.87 27.56
C THR A 73 -2.21 2.20 26.36
N ASN A 74 -2.56 2.96 25.31
CA ASN A 74 -3.05 2.38 24.07
C ASN A 74 -1.92 1.59 23.37
N LEU A 75 -2.13 0.30 23.20
CA LEU A 75 -1.18 -0.65 22.59
C LEU A 75 -1.62 -1.14 21.20
N SER A 76 -2.73 -0.67 20.70
CA SER A 76 -3.43 -1.03 19.47
C SER A 76 -4.32 -2.28 19.55
N THR A 77 -5.28 -2.34 18.66
CA THR A 77 -6.21 -3.49 18.51
C THR A 77 -5.46 -4.83 18.32
N SER A 78 -4.30 -4.81 17.67
CA SER A 78 -3.46 -6.01 17.49
C SER A 78 -3.01 -6.58 18.83
N GLN A 79 -2.49 -5.73 19.71
CA GLN A 79 -2.03 -6.15 21.04
C GLN A 79 -3.20 -6.56 21.92
N ALA A 80 -4.32 -5.81 21.87
CA ALA A 80 -5.52 -6.17 22.62
C ALA A 80 -6.04 -7.57 22.25
N ARG A 81 -6.08 -7.89 20.95
CA ARG A 81 -6.44 -9.25 20.51
C ARG A 81 -5.41 -10.29 20.95
N LYS A 82 -4.12 -9.99 20.86
CA LYS A 82 -3.04 -10.88 21.30
C LYS A 82 -3.17 -11.24 22.78
N ASP A 83 -3.38 -10.24 23.64
CA ASP A 83 -3.53 -10.45 25.08
C ASP A 83 -4.83 -11.19 25.43
N GLY A 84 -5.91 -10.91 24.69
CA GLY A 84 -7.14 -11.67 24.81
C GLY A 84 -6.99 -13.14 24.42
N VAL A 85 -6.29 -13.43 23.32
CA VAL A 85 -6.00 -14.81 22.88
C VAL A 85 -5.11 -15.53 23.89
N ALA A 86 -4.11 -14.85 24.45
CA ALA A 86 -3.16 -15.44 25.40
C ALA A 86 -3.84 -15.98 26.68
N VAL A 87 -4.93 -15.35 27.14
CA VAL A 87 -5.67 -15.79 28.35
C VAL A 87 -6.89 -16.66 28.03
N SER A 88 -7.18 -16.89 26.74
CA SER A 88 -8.33 -17.68 26.31
C SER A 88 -8.16 -19.19 26.60
N CYS A 89 -9.25 -19.84 27.00
CA CYS A 89 -9.27 -21.27 27.31
C CYS A 89 -10.26 -22.05 26.45
N GLY A 90 -11.05 -21.38 25.63
CA GLY A 90 -12.07 -22.00 24.79
C GLY A 90 -11.48 -22.96 23.76
N LYS A 91 -12.26 -24.02 23.46
CA LYS A 91 -11.94 -24.92 22.35
C LYS A 91 -11.88 -24.18 21.03
N TYR A 92 -12.75 -23.16 20.88
CA TYR A 92 -12.81 -22.28 19.73
C TYR A 92 -12.66 -20.82 20.14
N ILE A 93 -12.25 -19.97 19.19
CA ILE A 93 -12.10 -18.52 19.39
C ILE A 93 -12.92 -17.78 18.32
N MET A 94 -13.65 -16.76 18.75
CA MET A 94 -14.30 -15.76 17.90
C MET A 94 -13.83 -14.37 18.31
N PHE A 95 -13.76 -13.46 17.34
CA PHE A 95 -13.46 -12.04 17.57
C PHE A 95 -14.72 -11.21 17.30
N VAL A 96 -14.93 -10.18 18.10
CA VAL A 96 -16.02 -9.21 17.91
C VAL A 96 -15.46 -7.81 18.13
N ASP A 97 -15.64 -6.92 17.16
CA ASP A 97 -15.22 -5.52 17.35
C ASP A 97 -16.22 -4.78 18.25
N GLY A 98 -15.73 -3.88 19.12
CA GLY A 98 -16.52 -3.25 20.17
C GLY A 98 -17.65 -2.36 19.70
N ASP A 99 -17.72 -2.05 18.41
CA ASP A 99 -18.77 -1.26 17.74
C ASP A 99 -19.78 -2.12 16.96
N ASP A 100 -19.60 -3.46 16.91
CA ASP A 100 -20.42 -4.42 16.16
C ASP A 100 -21.27 -5.32 17.08
N GLU A 101 -22.05 -6.25 16.48
CA GLU A 101 -22.94 -7.17 17.21
C GLU A 101 -22.86 -8.61 16.68
N LEU A 102 -23.03 -9.58 17.58
CA LEU A 102 -23.32 -10.97 17.21
C LEU A 102 -24.83 -11.23 17.11
N CYS A 103 -25.25 -12.05 16.16
CA CYS A 103 -26.62 -12.59 16.15
C CYS A 103 -26.82 -13.54 17.36
N PRO A 104 -28.03 -13.70 17.91
CA PRO A 104 -28.27 -14.39 19.16
C PRO A 104 -27.80 -15.85 19.24
N ASP A 105 -27.72 -16.54 18.12
CA ASP A 105 -27.34 -17.95 17.97
C ASP A 105 -25.95 -18.14 17.31
N ALA A 106 -25.17 -17.06 17.16
CA ALA A 106 -23.90 -17.07 16.45
C ALA A 106 -22.89 -18.06 17.03
N CYS A 107 -22.64 -18.00 18.34
CA CYS A 107 -21.70 -18.92 18.99
C CYS A 107 -22.14 -20.39 18.88
N GLN A 108 -23.44 -20.65 18.94
CA GLN A 108 -23.97 -22.01 18.83
C GLN A 108 -23.79 -22.55 17.41
N ILE A 109 -24.33 -21.85 16.41
CA ILE A 109 -24.27 -22.31 15.01
C ILE A 109 -22.81 -22.44 14.54
N ALA A 110 -21.98 -21.47 14.85
CA ALA A 110 -20.58 -21.50 14.44
C ALA A 110 -19.83 -22.69 15.08
N SER A 111 -20.02 -22.93 16.39
CA SER A 111 -19.37 -24.07 17.08
C SER A 111 -19.91 -25.43 16.64
N GLU A 112 -21.21 -25.57 16.44
CA GLU A 112 -21.81 -26.80 15.88
C GLU A 112 -21.30 -27.08 14.46
N THR A 113 -21.11 -26.03 13.66
CA THR A 113 -20.63 -26.17 12.28
C THR A 113 -19.18 -26.61 12.24
N ILE A 114 -18.30 -25.96 13.00
CA ILE A 114 -16.87 -26.33 13.02
C ILE A 114 -16.67 -27.75 13.53
N GLU A 115 -17.47 -28.19 14.51
CA GLU A 115 -17.46 -29.58 14.99
C GLU A 115 -17.96 -30.57 13.94
N LYS A 116 -19.08 -30.24 13.27
CA LYS A 116 -19.70 -31.08 12.25
C LYS A 116 -18.79 -31.38 11.08
N TYR A 117 -18.07 -30.36 10.58
CA TYR A 117 -17.18 -30.49 9.44
C TYR A 117 -15.74 -30.87 9.84
N GLY A 118 -15.38 -30.73 11.12
CA GLY A 118 -14.03 -30.99 11.61
C GLY A 118 -12.99 -30.09 10.92
N THR A 119 -13.33 -28.83 10.73
CA THR A 119 -12.46 -27.84 10.06
C THR A 119 -11.73 -26.97 11.10
N ASP A 120 -10.65 -26.31 10.67
CA ASP A 120 -9.86 -25.44 11.55
C ASP A 120 -10.47 -24.05 11.68
N MET A 121 -11.27 -23.63 10.68
CA MET A 121 -12.06 -22.41 10.72
C MET A 121 -13.37 -22.54 9.97
N VAL A 122 -14.37 -21.77 10.40
CA VAL A 122 -15.62 -21.56 9.68
C VAL A 122 -15.85 -20.08 9.51
N GLN A 123 -16.15 -19.64 8.28
CA GLN A 123 -16.59 -18.28 7.96
C GLN A 123 -18.11 -18.28 7.76
N PHE A 124 -18.79 -17.28 8.31
CA PHE A 124 -20.22 -17.07 8.19
C PHE A 124 -20.54 -15.75 7.49
N ASP A 125 -21.75 -15.66 6.91
CA ASP A 125 -22.22 -14.43 6.29
C ASP A 125 -22.46 -13.33 7.33
N THR A 126 -22.45 -12.09 6.85
CA THR A 126 -22.50 -10.88 7.66
C THR A 126 -23.62 -9.97 7.17
N GLU A 127 -24.42 -9.40 8.07
CA GLU A 127 -25.31 -8.31 7.76
C GLU A 127 -24.55 -6.98 7.80
N VAL A 128 -24.47 -6.26 6.68
CA VAL A 128 -23.86 -4.91 6.64
C VAL A 128 -24.94 -3.88 6.96
N VAL A 129 -24.86 -3.25 8.13
CA VAL A 129 -25.80 -2.24 8.61
C VAL A 129 -25.26 -0.85 8.29
N ASN A 130 -25.99 -0.08 7.48
CA ASN A 130 -25.59 1.27 7.08
C ASN A 130 -25.84 2.29 8.21
N CYS A 131 -24.79 2.70 8.92
CA CYS A 131 -24.87 3.65 10.03
C CYS A 131 -24.51 5.09 9.64
N ALA A 132 -23.80 5.31 8.52
CA ALA A 132 -23.27 6.62 8.12
C ALA A 132 -23.86 7.19 6.83
N GLY A 133 -24.94 6.60 6.29
CA GLY A 133 -25.55 7.09 5.04
C GLY A 133 -24.71 6.81 3.79
N GLY A 134 -23.88 5.77 3.80
CA GLY A 134 -23.16 5.30 2.62
C GLY A 134 -24.11 4.92 1.47
N SER A 135 -23.65 5.02 0.22
CA SER A 135 -24.45 4.66 -0.94
C SER A 135 -24.82 3.16 -0.91
N GLU A 136 -25.98 2.83 -1.45
CA GLU A 136 -26.46 1.44 -1.57
C GLU A 136 -25.45 0.56 -2.33
N GLU A 137 -24.82 1.10 -3.36
CA GLU A 137 -23.78 0.40 -4.13
C GLU A 137 -22.60 0.00 -3.25
N ARG A 138 -22.15 0.89 -2.36
CA ARG A 138 -21.05 0.63 -1.44
C ARG A 138 -21.38 -0.42 -0.40
N ILE A 139 -22.62 -0.41 0.10
CA ILE A 139 -23.15 -1.45 1.01
C ILE A 139 -23.15 -2.81 0.32
N GLN A 140 -23.72 -2.89 -0.88
CA GLN A 140 -23.78 -4.13 -1.66
C GLN A 140 -22.39 -4.66 -2.02
N MET A 141 -21.43 -3.77 -2.32
CA MET A 141 -20.06 -4.17 -2.57
C MET A 141 -19.41 -4.80 -1.34
N ASN A 142 -19.58 -4.19 -0.15
CA ASN A 142 -19.10 -4.77 1.11
C ASN A 142 -19.78 -6.10 1.43
N GLN A 143 -21.10 -6.20 1.24
CA GLN A 143 -21.85 -7.45 1.46
C GLN A 143 -21.30 -8.59 0.58
N ARG A 144 -21.00 -8.33 -0.69
CA ARG A 144 -20.40 -9.32 -1.59
C ARG A 144 -18.98 -9.70 -1.20
N PHE A 145 -18.19 -8.72 -0.76
CA PHE A 145 -16.80 -8.96 -0.33
C PHE A 145 -16.72 -9.82 0.94
N LEU A 146 -17.68 -9.68 1.84
CA LEU A 146 -17.74 -10.40 3.12
C LEU A 146 -18.40 -11.77 3.00
N PHE A 147 -19.09 -12.06 1.91
CA PHE A 147 -19.78 -13.33 1.70
C PHE A 147 -18.79 -14.49 1.64
N PRO A 148 -18.99 -15.58 2.41
CA PRO A 148 -18.08 -16.70 2.50
C PRO A 148 -18.07 -17.57 1.21
N CYS A 149 -16.96 -18.21 0.93
CA CYS A 149 -16.92 -19.32 -0.02
C CYS A 149 -17.57 -20.55 0.63
N LEU A 150 -18.62 -21.06 0.02
CA LEU A 150 -19.43 -22.15 0.59
C LEU A 150 -18.82 -23.55 0.36
N GLU A 151 -17.65 -23.62 -0.28
CA GLU A 151 -16.93 -24.86 -0.48
C GLU A 151 -16.08 -25.23 0.75
N GLU A 152 -16.03 -26.52 1.05
CA GLU A 152 -15.03 -27.01 2.00
C GLU A 152 -13.65 -26.97 1.33
N ILE A 153 -12.68 -26.34 1.98
CA ILE A 153 -11.31 -26.26 1.51
C ILE A 153 -10.41 -27.07 2.45
N ARG A 154 -9.60 -27.96 1.87
CA ARG A 154 -8.54 -28.66 2.59
C ARG A 154 -7.23 -28.51 1.82
N ALA A 155 -6.20 -28.04 2.48
CA ALA A 155 -4.92 -27.70 1.88
C ALA A 155 -3.77 -27.91 2.89
N GLU A 156 -2.53 -27.80 2.43
CA GLU A 156 -1.36 -27.77 3.32
C GLU A 156 -1.44 -26.61 4.32
N ASN A 157 -1.89 -25.45 3.84
CA ASN A 157 -2.33 -24.29 4.62
C ASN A 157 -3.30 -23.44 3.76
N LEU A 158 -3.94 -22.44 4.37
CA LEU A 158 -4.98 -21.66 3.70
C LEU A 158 -4.50 -20.36 3.08
N ILE A 159 -3.19 -20.07 3.11
CA ILE A 159 -2.64 -18.82 2.56
C ILE A 159 -2.95 -18.69 1.06
N PHE A 160 -2.67 -19.73 0.28
CA PHE A 160 -2.92 -19.70 -1.18
C PHE A 160 -4.40 -19.52 -1.49
N SER A 161 -5.28 -20.19 -0.75
CA SER A 161 -6.73 -20.07 -0.92
C SER A 161 -7.24 -18.66 -0.63
N CYS A 162 -6.63 -17.95 0.34
CA CYS A 162 -6.96 -16.56 0.65
C CYS A 162 -6.38 -15.58 -0.37
N TRP A 163 -5.06 -15.59 -0.57
CA TRP A 163 -4.38 -14.52 -1.31
C TRP A 163 -4.31 -14.73 -2.81
N LYS A 164 -4.15 -15.97 -3.28
CA LYS A 164 -4.04 -16.29 -4.71
C LYS A 164 -5.39 -16.64 -5.32
N GLU A 165 -6.15 -17.54 -4.69
CA GLU A 165 -7.46 -17.99 -5.18
C GLU A 165 -8.61 -17.06 -4.78
N LYS A 166 -8.39 -16.15 -3.82
CA LYS A 166 -9.37 -15.19 -3.30
C LYS A 166 -10.68 -15.82 -2.83
N LYS A 167 -10.61 -17.03 -2.28
CA LYS A 167 -11.77 -17.79 -1.80
C LYS A 167 -12.29 -17.31 -0.45
N MET A 168 -11.48 -16.59 0.33
CA MET A 168 -11.89 -16.06 1.63
C MET A 168 -11.21 -14.72 1.91
N GLY A 169 -11.89 -13.85 2.69
CA GLY A 169 -11.33 -12.59 3.17
C GLY A 169 -10.50 -12.77 4.45
N PHE A 170 -9.70 -11.78 4.78
CA PHE A 170 -8.82 -11.78 5.96
C PHE A 170 -9.45 -11.16 7.22
N SER A 171 -10.74 -10.77 7.21
CA SER A 171 -11.44 -10.32 8.42
C SER A 171 -11.45 -11.41 9.49
N LEU A 172 -11.24 -11.03 10.76
CA LEU A 172 -11.25 -11.99 11.88
C LEU A 172 -12.66 -12.19 12.45
N TRP A 173 -13.46 -11.13 12.46
CA TRP A 173 -14.72 -11.05 13.20
C TRP A 173 -15.90 -11.85 12.60
N ASN A 174 -15.84 -12.24 11.32
CA ASN A 174 -16.86 -13.09 10.69
C ASN A 174 -16.46 -14.59 10.65
N LYS A 175 -15.67 -15.02 11.61
CA LYS A 175 -15.14 -16.38 11.66
C LYS A 175 -15.09 -16.95 13.08
N ILE A 176 -15.15 -18.27 13.14
CA ILE A 176 -14.76 -19.04 14.32
C ILE A 176 -13.53 -19.88 13.97
N PHE A 177 -12.57 -19.95 14.88
CA PHE A 177 -11.29 -20.60 14.69
C PHE A 177 -11.07 -21.72 15.72
N ASN A 178 -10.34 -22.75 15.33
CA ASN A 178 -9.76 -23.70 16.30
C ASN A 178 -8.88 -22.94 17.29
N GLY A 179 -9.15 -23.08 18.59
CA GLY A 179 -8.50 -22.30 19.63
C GLY A 179 -6.99 -22.56 19.75
N GLU A 180 -6.53 -23.81 19.54
CA GLU A 180 -5.10 -24.14 19.59
C GLU A 180 -4.34 -23.49 18.45
N ILE A 181 -4.90 -23.58 17.23
CA ILE A 181 -4.31 -22.95 16.03
C ILE A 181 -4.27 -21.43 16.20
N CYS A 182 -5.36 -20.83 16.69
CA CYS A 182 -5.41 -19.39 16.89
C CYS A 182 -4.38 -18.93 17.94
N ARG A 183 -4.26 -19.62 19.06
CA ARG A 183 -3.22 -19.34 20.09
C ARG A 183 -1.81 -19.51 19.55
N GLN A 184 -1.57 -20.55 18.75
CA GLN A 184 -0.27 -20.75 18.10
C GLN A 184 0.06 -19.59 17.15
N ALA A 185 -0.91 -19.15 16.33
CA ALA A 185 -0.73 -18.04 15.40
C ALA A 185 -0.44 -16.73 16.16
N PHE A 186 -1.22 -16.43 17.20
CA PHE A 186 -1.02 -15.21 17.98
C PHE A 186 0.27 -15.19 18.83
N ALA A 187 0.85 -16.35 19.13
CA ALA A 187 2.17 -16.42 19.75
C ALA A 187 3.29 -15.95 18.80
N ASP A 188 3.07 -16.01 17.48
CA ASP A 188 4.01 -15.50 16.45
C ASP A 188 3.71 -14.03 16.07
N VAL A 189 2.62 -13.42 16.54
CA VAL A 189 2.37 -11.98 16.37
C VAL A 189 3.45 -11.19 17.12
N GLU A 190 4.23 -10.39 16.42
CA GLU A 190 5.26 -9.56 17.04
C GLU A 190 4.63 -8.44 17.88
N ASP A 191 5.27 -8.08 18.99
CA ASP A 191 4.85 -6.94 19.80
C ASP A 191 5.11 -5.64 19.03
N GLY A 192 4.14 -4.73 19.02
CA GLY A 192 4.27 -3.47 18.29
C GLY A 192 2.94 -2.71 18.22
N PHE A 193 3.03 -1.45 17.83
CA PHE A 193 1.86 -0.61 17.60
C PHE A 193 1.44 -0.71 16.13
N TYR A 194 0.43 -1.54 15.85
CA TYR A 194 -0.10 -1.80 14.50
C TYR A 194 -1.56 -1.34 14.38
N PRO A 195 -1.81 -0.04 14.16
CA PRO A 195 -3.17 0.51 14.11
C PRO A 195 -3.90 0.18 12.80
N LYS A 196 -3.20 -0.30 11.77
CA LYS A 196 -3.77 -0.62 10.44
C LYS A 196 -3.33 -1.99 9.98
N ALA A 197 -4.17 -2.67 9.18
CA ALA A 197 -3.95 -4.00 8.59
C ALA A 197 -3.67 -5.15 9.60
N GLN A 198 -3.97 -4.94 10.88
CA GLN A 198 -3.78 -5.95 11.92
C GLN A 198 -4.59 -7.22 11.69
N ASP A 199 -5.78 -7.12 11.07
CA ASP A 199 -6.59 -8.28 10.70
C ASP A 199 -5.90 -9.14 9.65
N LEU A 200 -5.33 -8.50 8.62
CA LEU A 200 -4.55 -9.20 7.60
C LEU A 200 -3.34 -9.92 8.22
N TYR A 201 -2.64 -9.23 9.13
CA TYR A 201 -1.48 -9.82 9.82
C TYR A 201 -1.86 -11.07 10.61
N ALA A 202 -2.81 -10.93 11.54
CA ALA A 202 -3.25 -12.05 12.37
C ALA A 202 -3.85 -13.18 11.53
N PHE A 203 -4.67 -12.84 10.50
CA PHE A 203 -5.26 -13.85 9.63
C PHE A 203 -4.22 -14.58 8.80
N PHE A 204 -3.16 -13.92 8.33
CA PHE A 204 -2.07 -14.58 7.62
C PHE A 204 -1.43 -15.68 8.48
N LEU A 205 -1.15 -15.37 9.74
CA LEU A 205 -0.58 -16.35 10.68
C LEU A 205 -1.56 -17.50 10.99
N ILE A 206 -2.84 -17.20 11.21
CA ILE A 206 -3.87 -18.23 11.40
C ILE A 206 -3.99 -19.12 10.15
N ALA A 207 -4.03 -18.53 8.95
CA ALA A 207 -4.14 -19.26 7.69
C ALA A 207 -2.90 -20.14 7.42
N TYR A 208 -1.73 -19.71 7.85
CA TYR A 208 -0.49 -20.49 7.77
C TYR A 208 -0.59 -21.80 8.57
N TYR A 209 -1.18 -21.75 9.75
CA TYR A 209 -1.33 -22.93 10.64
C TYR A 209 -2.59 -23.74 10.35
N SER A 210 -3.59 -23.16 9.69
CA SER A 210 -4.86 -23.83 9.37
C SER A 210 -4.75 -24.65 8.08
N ARG A 211 -5.41 -25.80 8.05
CA ARG A 211 -5.43 -26.73 6.91
C ARG A 211 -6.81 -26.92 6.30
N SER A 212 -7.84 -26.42 6.98
CA SER A 212 -9.22 -26.66 6.56
C SER A 212 -10.15 -25.49 6.90
N TYR A 213 -11.07 -25.23 5.99
CA TYR A 213 -12.03 -24.13 6.02
C TYR A 213 -13.39 -24.62 5.54
N MET A 214 -14.46 -24.02 6.09
CA MET A 214 -15.81 -24.13 5.60
C MET A 214 -16.52 -22.77 5.66
N GLY A 215 -17.26 -22.40 4.63
CA GLY A 215 -18.13 -21.23 4.64
C GLY A 215 -19.59 -21.62 4.79
N ILE A 216 -20.40 -20.80 5.48
CA ILE A 216 -21.83 -21.00 5.66
C ILE A 216 -22.60 -19.71 5.38
N GLU A 217 -23.83 -19.86 4.83
CA GLU A 217 -24.71 -18.73 4.47
C GLU A 217 -25.41 -18.08 5.68
N ASN A 218 -25.26 -18.66 6.87
CA ASN A 218 -25.88 -18.11 8.08
C ASN A 218 -25.29 -16.73 8.37
N ARG A 219 -26.16 -15.72 8.52
CA ARG A 219 -25.76 -14.39 8.97
C ARG A 219 -25.65 -14.39 10.48
N LEU A 220 -24.40 -14.42 10.96
CA LEU A 220 -24.13 -14.53 12.38
C LEU A 220 -23.50 -13.27 12.99
N TYR A 221 -23.16 -12.28 12.15
CA TYR A 221 -22.52 -11.03 12.55
C TYR A 221 -23.23 -9.83 11.91
N ARG A 222 -23.33 -8.72 12.64
CA ARG A 222 -23.85 -7.44 12.18
C ARG A 222 -22.74 -6.40 12.18
N TYR A 223 -22.24 -6.10 11.00
CA TYR A 223 -21.18 -5.11 10.79
C TYR A 223 -21.78 -3.72 10.63
N MET A 224 -21.42 -2.81 11.55
CA MET A 224 -21.94 -1.44 11.60
C MET A 224 -21.10 -0.53 10.68
N PHE A 225 -21.43 -0.55 9.38
CA PHE A 225 -20.68 0.16 8.35
C PHE A 225 -20.78 1.69 8.52
N GLY A 226 -19.61 2.35 8.46
CA GLY A 226 -19.47 3.80 8.54
C GLY A 226 -19.28 4.33 9.97
N ILE A 227 -19.20 3.45 10.97
CA ILE A 227 -18.72 3.72 12.31
C ILE A 227 -17.25 3.34 12.35
N GLY A 228 -16.38 4.15 12.94
CA GLY A 228 -14.95 3.84 13.08
C GLY A 228 -14.01 4.68 12.22
N VAL A 229 -12.72 4.36 12.28
CA VAL A 229 -11.61 5.22 11.82
C VAL A 229 -11.47 5.29 10.28
N THR A 230 -12.03 4.35 9.54
CA THR A 230 -11.74 4.13 8.11
C THR A 230 -12.62 4.91 7.12
N GLY A 231 -13.60 5.68 7.58
CA GLY A 231 -14.72 6.20 6.78
C GLY A 231 -14.63 7.66 6.28
N SER A 232 -13.53 8.41 6.47
CA SER A 232 -13.48 9.82 6.06
C SER A 232 -12.99 10.01 4.62
N ASP A 233 -13.68 10.86 3.83
CA ASP A 233 -13.28 11.21 2.46
C ASP A 233 -11.98 12.03 2.43
N TYR A 234 -11.69 12.83 3.47
CA TYR A 234 -10.45 13.57 3.62
C TYR A 234 -9.71 13.16 4.89
N ILE A 235 -8.39 13.01 4.78
CA ILE A 235 -7.52 12.59 5.87
C ILE A 235 -6.46 13.65 6.17
N SER A 236 -6.12 13.82 7.46
CA SER A 236 -5.00 14.64 7.92
C SER A 236 -3.68 13.86 7.82
N ILE A 237 -2.55 14.56 7.94
CA ILE A 237 -1.22 13.92 7.98
C ILE A 237 -1.14 12.82 9.06
N PRO A 238 -1.54 13.02 10.33
CA PRO A 238 -1.49 11.95 11.33
C PRO A 238 -2.31 10.72 10.96
N LYS A 239 -3.48 10.89 10.29
CA LYS A 239 -4.26 9.75 9.78
C LYS A 239 -3.57 9.09 8.59
N PHE A 240 -2.89 9.85 7.76
CA PHE A 240 -2.11 9.32 6.64
C PHE A 240 -0.93 8.49 7.16
N ASP A 241 -0.24 8.95 8.20
CA ASP A 241 0.85 8.21 8.84
C ASP A 241 0.39 6.86 9.42
N VAL A 242 -0.82 6.81 9.95
CA VAL A 242 -1.43 5.55 10.37
C VAL A 242 -1.53 4.57 9.19
N MET A 243 -1.87 5.04 7.97
CA MET A 243 -1.89 4.16 6.79
C MET A 243 -0.51 3.63 6.42
N MET A 244 0.56 4.42 6.63
CA MET A 244 1.93 4.01 6.35
C MET A 244 2.40 2.82 7.22
N THR A 245 1.75 2.56 8.36
CA THR A 245 2.08 1.40 9.21
C THR A 245 1.80 0.05 8.54
N GLU A 246 1.08 0.01 7.41
CA GLU A 246 0.90 -1.19 6.60
C GLU A 246 2.23 -1.82 6.15
N LYS A 247 3.26 -1.00 5.88
CA LYS A 247 4.59 -1.50 5.55
C LYS A 247 5.21 -2.31 6.69
N GLN A 248 5.02 -1.88 7.93
CA GLN A 248 5.51 -2.62 9.11
C GLN A 248 4.86 -4.01 9.20
N ILE A 249 3.58 -4.11 8.87
CA ILE A 249 2.87 -5.40 8.80
C ILE A 249 3.51 -6.31 7.73
N TRP A 250 3.77 -5.79 6.53
CA TRP A 250 4.47 -6.56 5.50
C TRP A 250 5.85 -7.04 5.99
N GLU A 251 6.62 -6.20 6.65
CA GLU A 251 7.92 -6.55 7.22
C GLU A 251 7.81 -7.66 8.29
N CYS A 252 6.76 -7.62 9.13
CA CYS A 252 6.47 -8.69 10.08
C CYS A 252 6.19 -10.03 9.36
N LEU A 253 5.41 -10.00 8.27
CA LEU A 253 5.13 -11.19 7.47
C LEU A 253 6.39 -11.75 6.81
N VAL A 254 7.26 -10.89 6.28
CA VAL A 254 8.56 -11.30 5.71
C VAL A 254 9.40 -11.98 6.78
N ARG A 255 9.57 -11.34 7.95
CA ARG A 255 10.33 -11.92 9.07
C ARG A 255 9.76 -13.26 9.55
N PHE A 256 8.42 -13.39 9.58
CA PHE A 256 7.76 -14.64 9.92
C PHE A 256 8.11 -15.77 8.93
N ILE A 257 7.97 -15.50 7.63
CA ILE A 257 8.29 -16.48 6.58
C ILE A 257 9.80 -16.79 6.54
N ASP A 258 10.67 -15.83 6.81
CA ASP A 258 12.12 -16.04 6.93
C ASP A 258 12.45 -17.00 8.08
N LYS A 259 11.82 -16.85 9.24
CA LYS A 259 11.97 -17.80 10.35
C LYS A 259 11.51 -19.22 9.99
N LYS A 260 10.52 -19.37 9.10
CA LYS A 260 10.05 -20.67 8.60
C LYS A 260 10.92 -21.23 7.46
N GLN A 261 11.84 -20.42 6.87
CA GLN A 261 12.70 -20.77 5.73
C GLN A 261 11.91 -21.14 4.47
N GLU A 262 10.79 -20.42 4.22
CA GLU A 262 9.86 -20.70 3.11
C GLU A 262 9.71 -19.51 2.15
N GLN A 263 10.73 -18.65 2.02
CA GLN A 263 10.71 -17.39 1.26
C GLN A 263 10.25 -17.61 -0.19
N GLU A 264 10.85 -18.55 -0.90
CA GLU A 264 10.52 -18.82 -2.32
C GLU A 264 9.07 -19.26 -2.49
N LYS A 265 8.53 -20.03 -1.53
CA LYS A 265 7.15 -20.52 -1.57
C LYS A 265 6.12 -19.39 -1.48
N TYR A 266 6.39 -18.37 -0.66
CA TYR A 266 5.44 -17.28 -0.39
C TYR A 266 5.81 -15.95 -1.05
N LYS A 267 6.88 -15.90 -1.85
CA LYS A 267 7.38 -14.67 -2.50
C LYS A 267 6.28 -13.94 -3.25
N GLU A 268 5.60 -14.61 -4.17
CA GLU A 268 4.52 -14.00 -4.99
C GLU A 268 3.40 -13.40 -4.13
N ILE A 269 3.07 -14.04 -3.00
CA ILE A 269 2.02 -13.55 -2.08
C ILE A 269 2.51 -12.35 -1.30
N LEU A 270 3.73 -12.38 -0.77
CA LEU A 270 4.32 -11.26 -0.04
C LEU A 270 4.52 -10.04 -0.95
N ASP A 271 4.98 -10.26 -2.19
CA ASP A 271 5.06 -9.21 -3.21
C ASP A 271 3.68 -8.63 -3.52
N GLY A 272 2.66 -9.48 -3.64
CA GLY A 272 1.27 -9.05 -3.84
C GLY A 272 0.72 -8.20 -2.68
N ILE A 273 1.01 -8.57 -1.44
CA ILE A 273 0.65 -7.80 -0.24
C ILE A 273 1.39 -6.44 -0.23
N TYR A 274 2.69 -6.45 -0.52
CA TYR A 274 3.48 -5.22 -0.65
C TYR A 274 2.87 -4.25 -1.66
N GLN A 275 2.58 -4.75 -2.86
CA GLN A 275 2.00 -3.95 -3.93
C GLN A 275 0.59 -3.43 -3.58
N HIS A 276 -0.20 -4.20 -2.84
CA HIS A 276 -1.51 -3.77 -2.37
C HIS A 276 -1.41 -2.62 -1.37
N PHE A 277 -0.56 -2.73 -0.37
CA PHE A 277 -0.35 -1.69 0.64
C PHE A 277 0.22 -0.41 0.04
N LEU A 278 1.24 -0.51 -0.81
CA LEU A 278 1.78 0.63 -1.54
C LEU A 278 0.70 1.32 -2.38
N ALA A 279 -0.13 0.54 -3.09
CA ALA A 279 -1.22 1.08 -3.90
C ALA A 279 -2.30 1.78 -3.06
N ASP A 280 -2.63 1.28 -1.85
CA ASP A 280 -3.56 1.97 -0.94
C ASP A 280 -2.96 3.29 -0.45
N CYS A 281 -1.71 3.31 0.02
CA CYS A 281 -1.03 4.52 0.46
C CYS A 281 -0.92 5.58 -0.64
N VAL A 282 -0.51 5.18 -1.86
CA VAL A 282 -0.44 6.08 -3.03
C VAL A 282 -1.83 6.61 -3.39
N SER A 283 -2.86 5.76 -3.36
CA SER A 283 -4.24 6.18 -3.63
C SER A 283 -4.75 7.18 -2.60
N ARG A 284 -4.45 6.99 -1.33
CA ARG A 284 -4.81 7.90 -0.23
C ARG A 284 -4.13 9.24 -0.37
N TRP A 285 -2.85 9.26 -0.65
CA TRP A 285 -2.12 10.48 -0.97
C TRP A 285 -2.76 11.23 -2.14
N GLN A 286 -3.08 10.52 -3.21
CA GLN A 286 -3.61 11.12 -4.43
C GLN A 286 -5.03 11.66 -4.26
N ASN A 287 -5.93 10.96 -3.54
CA ASN A 287 -7.36 11.22 -3.58
C ASN A 287 -7.95 11.75 -2.27
N ASN A 288 -7.30 11.54 -1.13
CA ASN A 288 -7.89 11.81 0.17
C ASN A 288 -7.11 12.85 1.00
N LEU A 289 -5.86 13.16 0.64
CA LEU A 289 -5.08 14.15 1.35
C LEU A 289 -5.50 15.57 0.91
N GLN A 290 -5.59 16.49 1.86
CA GLN A 290 -5.89 17.90 1.56
C GLN A 290 -4.76 18.55 0.78
N THR A 291 -5.06 19.51 -0.08
CA THR A 291 -4.09 20.13 -1.00
C THR A 291 -2.89 20.73 -0.27
N GLU A 292 -3.10 21.39 0.87
CA GLU A 292 -2.04 21.96 1.71
C GLU A 292 -1.08 20.92 2.28
N ASN A 293 -1.47 19.67 2.36
CA ASN A 293 -0.70 18.57 2.93
C ASN A 293 -0.04 17.66 1.86
N ILE A 294 -0.22 17.96 0.59
CA ILE A 294 0.25 17.10 -0.51
C ILE A 294 1.77 16.94 -0.49
N SER A 295 2.51 18.03 -0.27
CA SER A 295 3.98 18.00 -0.26
C SER A 295 4.51 17.19 0.93
N GLU A 296 4.04 17.49 2.15
CA GLU A 296 4.43 16.76 3.37
C GLU A 296 4.06 15.28 3.27
N GLY A 297 2.84 14.98 2.79
CA GLY A 297 2.41 13.60 2.59
C GLY A 297 3.24 12.85 1.53
N PHE A 298 3.76 13.54 0.51
CA PHE A 298 4.66 12.93 -0.46
C PHE A 298 6.01 12.58 0.15
N ASP A 299 6.58 13.48 0.97
CA ASP A 299 7.82 13.21 1.71
C ASP A 299 7.67 11.97 2.61
N HIS A 300 6.57 11.89 3.40
CA HIS A 300 6.28 10.72 4.23
C HIS A 300 6.11 9.43 3.42
N LEU A 301 5.47 9.53 2.24
CA LEU A 301 5.30 8.39 1.33
C LEU A 301 6.64 7.88 0.83
N VAL A 302 7.53 8.80 0.41
CA VAL A 302 8.88 8.46 -0.07
C VAL A 302 9.77 7.93 1.06
N ASP A 303 9.72 8.52 2.24
CA ASP A 303 10.48 8.06 3.40
C ASP A 303 10.08 6.63 3.81
N THR A 304 8.80 6.31 3.67
CA THR A 304 8.29 4.98 4.00
C THR A 304 8.59 3.96 2.92
N TRP A 305 8.22 4.23 1.66
CA TRP A 305 8.20 3.22 0.59
C TRP A 305 9.39 3.31 -0.36
N GLY A 306 10.13 4.41 -0.32
CA GLY A 306 11.19 4.72 -1.28
C GLY A 306 10.66 5.35 -2.57
N LEU A 307 11.44 6.27 -3.12
CA LEU A 307 11.03 7.04 -4.30
C LEU A 307 10.77 6.14 -5.52
N GLU A 308 11.60 5.13 -5.73
CA GLU A 308 11.47 4.20 -6.86
C GLU A 308 10.11 3.54 -6.89
N ASP A 309 9.68 2.96 -5.76
CA ASP A 309 8.40 2.27 -5.64
C ASP A 309 7.22 3.23 -5.75
N VAL A 310 7.33 4.41 -5.14
CA VAL A 310 6.30 5.46 -5.20
C VAL A 310 6.09 5.95 -6.63
N ILE A 311 7.16 6.35 -7.34
CA ILE A 311 7.06 6.84 -8.72
C ILE A 311 6.58 5.73 -9.65
N SER A 312 7.09 4.51 -9.49
CA SER A 312 6.66 3.37 -10.31
C SER A 312 5.17 3.07 -10.13
N LYS A 313 4.68 3.11 -8.88
CA LYS A 313 3.26 2.90 -8.59
C LYS A 313 2.37 4.04 -9.09
N LEU A 314 2.82 5.27 -8.99
CA LEU A 314 2.12 6.42 -9.57
C LEU A 314 2.04 6.31 -11.10
N ALA A 315 3.13 5.95 -11.77
CA ALA A 315 3.18 5.74 -13.21
C ALA A 315 2.22 4.62 -13.65
N GLU A 316 2.27 3.47 -12.99
CA GLU A 316 1.36 2.35 -13.26
C GLU A 316 -0.12 2.75 -13.20
N ARG A 317 -0.50 3.52 -12.19
CA ARG A 317 -1.91 3.92 -11.96
C ARG A 317 -2.40 5.05 -12.86
N ASN A 318 -1.52 5.99 -13.20
CA ASN A 318 -1.89 7.27 -13.82
C ASN A 318 -1.33 7.47 -15.23
N TRP A 319 -0.85 6.42 -15.89
CA TRP A 319 -0.20 6.53 -17.21
C TRP A 319 -1.01 7.32 -18.24
N HIS A 320 -2.35 7.19 -18.21
CA HIS A 320 -3.26 7.88 -19.10
C HIS A 320 -3.99 9.09 -18.46
N LYS A 321 -3.73 9.38 -17.19
CA LYS A 321 -4.32 10.49 -16.42
C LYS A 321 -3.24 11.43 -15.88
N SER A 322 -2.20 11.61 -16.66
CA SER A 322 -0.99 12.32 -16.24
C SER A 322 -1.22 13.80 -15.93
N VAL A 323 -2.23 14.45 -16.54
CA VAL A 323 -2.51 15.89 -16.34
C VAL A 323 -2.91 16.20 -14.91
N GLU A 324 -3.91 15.50 -14.36
CA GLU A 324 -4.37 15.72 -12.98
C GLU A 324 -3.25 15.47 -11.96
N LEU A 325 -2.39 14.50 -12.25
CA LEU A 325 -1.27 14.21 -11.40
C LEU A 325 -0.14 15.22 -11.56
N ALA A 326 0.16 15.66 -12.80
CA ALA A 326 1.17 16.70 -13.07
C ALA A 326 0.81 18.01 -12.35
N GLU A 327 -0.47 18.42 -12.39
CA GLU A 327 -0.96 19.56 -11.61
C GLU A 327 -0.64 19.42 -10.11
N LYS A 328 -0.91 18.24 -9.54
CA LYS A 328 -0.63 17.96 -8.13
C LYS A 328 0.88 17.95 -7.84
N MET A 329 1.70 17.40 -8.73
CA MET A 329 3.15 17.32 -8.56
C MET A 329 3.85 18.69 -8.55
N VAL A 330 3.24 19.74 -9.15
CA VAL A 330 3.75 21.12 -9.06
C VAL A 330 3.81 21.60 -7.59
N ASP A 331 2.91 21.14 -6.74
CA ASP A 331 2.86 21.51 -5.32
C ASP A 331 3.79 20.68 -4.43
N VAL A 332 4.44 19.64 -4.99
CA VAL A 332 5.37 18.77 -4.24
C VAL A 332 6.77 19.39 -4.19
N ASP A 333 7.16 19.85 -3.02
CA ASP A 333 8.46 20.51 -2.80
C ASP A 333 9.65 19.55 -2.93
N TYR A 334 9.43 18.26 -2.81
CA TYR A 334 10.46 17.23 -3.00
C TYR A 334 11.26 17.42 -4.31
N PHE A 335 10.60 17.86 -5.38
CA PHE A 335 11.19 18.08 -6.69
C PHE A 335 11.64 19.52 -6.94
N LYS A 336 11.28 20.47 -6.06
CA LYS A 336 11.66 21.88 -6.16
C LYS A 336 13.06 22.18 -5.59
N THR A 337 13.59 21.28 -4.76
CA THR A 337 14.94 21.40 -4.20
C THR A 337 15.97 21.21 -5.31
N THR A 338 16.43 22.31 -5.85
CA THR A 338 17.52 22.34 -6.82
C THR A 338 18.84 22.16 -6.11
N ARG A 339 19.80 21.55 -6.83
CA ARG A 339 21.22 21.58 -6.51
C ARG A 339 21.65 22.97 -6.02
N ASN A 340 22.50 23.04 -5.01
CA ASN A 340 23.12 24.30 -4.57
C ASN A 340 23.64 25.08 -5.77
N LYS A 341 23.07 26.25 -6.06
CA LYS A 341 23.38 27.12 -7.23
C LYS A 341 24.86 27.52 -7.37
N GLY A 342 25.74 27.12 -6.46
CA GLY A 342 27.17 27.38 -6.47
C GLY A 342 28.06 26.24 -6.96
N ASN A 343 27.53 25.07 -7.24
CA ASN A 343 28.33 23.94 -7.72
C ASN A 343 28.53 24.03 -9.24
N GLU A 344 29.76 23.97 -9.67
CA GLU A 344 30.17 23.90 -11.08
C GLU A 344 29.55 22.66 -11.75
N ILE A 345 28.91 22.84 -12.92
CA ILE A 345 28.43 21.72 -13.74
C ILE A 345 29.64 21.10 -14.43
N LYS A 346 29.85 19.81 -14.19
CA LYS A 346 30.98 19.05 -14.80
C LYS A 346 30.50 17.95 -15.70
N THR A 347 29.35 17.34 -15.41
CA THR A 347 28.77 16.27 -16.21
C THR A 347 27.39 16.66 -16.70
N ILE A 348 27.20 16.67 -18.00
CA ILE A 348 25.93 16.93 -18.67
C ILE A 348 25.40 15.62 -19.25
N GLY A 349 24.22 15.22 -18.81
CA GLY A 349 23.41 14.19 -19.46
C GLY A 349 22.52 14.81 -20.54
N ILE A 350 22.41 14.18 -21.68
CA ILE A 350 21.46 14.56 -22.73
C ILE A 350 20.59 13.34 -23.00
N TYR A 351 19.29 13.50 -22.93
CA TYR A 351 18.36 12.41 -23.26
C TYR A 351 17.56 12.74 -24.52
N TYR A 352 17.54 11.79 -25.41
CA TYR A 352 16.64 11.75 -26.56
C TYR A 352 16.36 10.29 -26.98
N ARG A 353 15.12 9.96 -27.42
CA ARG A 353 14.76 8.56 -27.75
C ARG A 353 15.73 7.91 -28.73
N SER A 354 16.15 8.63 -29.75
CA SER A 354 17.04 8.15 -30.81
C SER A 354 17.77 9.32 -31.43
N ILE A 355 18.96 9.11 -31.95
CA ILE A 355 19.70 10.07 -32.76
C ILE A 355 19.72 9.67 -34.25
N LYS A 356 18.79 8.80 -34.67
CA LYS A 356 18.62 8.40 -36.06
C LYS A 356 17.69 9.38 -36.78
N ASN A 357 18.16 9.93 -37.89
CA ASN A 357 17.42 10.75 -38.86
C ASN A 357 16.34 11.70 -38.32
N GLY A 358 16.55 13.01 -38.47
CA GLY A 358 15.58 14.06 -38.07
C GLY A 358 16.26 15.35 -37.61
N GLY A 359 15.53 16.47 -37.69
CA GLY A 359 16.08 17.78 -37.31
C GLY A 359 16.44 17.91 -35.84
N ALA A 360 15.55 17.44 -34.95
CA ALA A 360 15.79 17.47 -33.50
C ALA A 360 16.93 16.52 -33.08
N GLN A 361 16.98 15.32 -33.65
CA GLN A 361 18.04 14.36 -33.43
C GLN A 361 19.41 14.91 -33.83
N ARG A 362 19.46 15.64 -34.95
CA ARG A 362 20.66 16.36 -35.41
C ARG A 362 21.12 17.40 -34.38
N VAL A 363 20.17 18.21 -33.87
CA VAL A 363 20.50 19.22 -32.85
C VAL A 363 21.11 18.56 -31.60
N VAL A 364 20.53 17.47 -31.13
CA VAL A 364 21.02 16.71 -29.98
C VAL A 364 22.45 16.20 -30.23
N ALA A 365 22.71 15.59 -31.39
CA ALA A 365 24.06 15.12 -31.74
C ALA A 365 25.07 16.26 -31.82
N VAL A 366 24.69 17.40 -32.42
CA VAL A 366 25.54 18.60 -32.50
C VAL A 366 25.84 19.14 -31.10
N LEU A 367 24.83 19.30 -30.24
CA LEU A 367 25.04 19.79 -28.86
C LEU A 367 25.96 18.87 -28.07
N ALA A 368 25.74 17.55 -28.16
CA ALA A 368 26.60 16.58 -27.50
C ALA A 368 28.06 16.70 -27.95
N ASN A 369 28.28 16.79 -29.25
CA ASN A 369 29.64 16.91 -29.82
C ASN A 369 30.32 18.24 -29.45
N GLU A 370 29.60 19.36 -29.53
CA GLU A 370 30.19 20.66 -29.21
C GLU A 370 30.51 20.81 -27.73
N TRP A 371 29.64 20.35 -26.83
CA TRP A 371 29.96 20.37 -25.40
C TRP A 371 31.09 19.41 -25.03
N ALA A 372 31.19 18.26 -25.67
CA ALA A 372 32.31 17.31 -25.44
C ALA A 372 33.67 17.85 -25.93
N LYS A 373 33.66 18.74 -26.93
CA LYS A 373 34.88 19.39 -27.47
C LYS A 373 35.32 20.60 -26.66
N MET A 374 34.51 21.16 -25.78
CA MET A 374 34.86 22.35 -25.01
C MET A 374 36.08 22.10 -24.11
N ARG A 375 37.05 23.02 -24.15
CA ARG A 375 38.25 22.96 -23.34
C ARG A 375 38.43 24.26 -22.56
N ASP A 376 38.97 24.16 -21.37
CA ASP A 376 39.36 25.31 -20.56
C ASP A 376 40.67 25.94 -21.02
N ALA A 377 41.12 26.96 -20.32
CA ALA A 377 42.38 27.66 -20.64
C ALA A 377 43.65 26.76 -20.49
N LYS A 378 43.53 25.60 -19.85
CA LYS A 378 44.62 24.62 -19.69
C LYS A 378 44.53 23.49 -20.71
N GLY A 379 43.44 23.43 -21.50
CA GLY A 379 43.19 22.38 -22.49
C GLY A 379 42.44 21.19 -21.91
N ASP A 380 41.99 21.26 -20.66
CA ASP A 380 41.20 20.20 -20.03
C ASP A 380 39.74 20.25 -20.48
N PRO A 381 39.00 19.11 -20.57
CA PRO A 381 37.59 19.09 -20.88
C PRO A 381 36.77 19.92 -19.88
N VAL A 382 35.94 20.84 -20.39
CA VAL A 382 35.01 21.62 -19.54
C VAL A 382 33.91 20.74 -19.03
N TYR A 383 33.36 19.88 -19.91
CA TYR A 383 32.25 18.99 -19.58
C TYR A 383 32.59 17.54 -19.96
N LYS A 384 32.12 16.61 -19.12
CA LYS A 384 31.84 15.23 -19.51
C LYS A 384 30.43 15.18 -20.06
N VAL A 385 30.24 14.63 -21.25
CA VAL A 385 28.94 14.54 -21.90
C VAL A 385 28.49 13.07 -21.96
N VAL A 386 27.29 12.79 -21.48
CA VAL A 386 26.67 11.47 -21.49
C VAL A 386 25.39 11.56 -22.31
N LEU A 387 25.35 10.93 -23.46
CA LEU A 387 24.16 10.84 -24.31
C LEU A 387 23.41 9.55 -23.96
N VAL A 388 22.18 9.70 -23.50
CA VAL A 388 21.27 8.61 -23.16
C VAL A 388 20.20 8.49 -24.25
N THR A 389 19.97 7.28 -24.73
CA THR A 389 18.88 6.99 -25.69
C THR A 389 18.14 5.74 -25.27
N ASP A 390 16.94 5.56 -25.81
CA ASP A 390 16.22 4.32 -25.69
C ASP A 390 17.02 3.16 -26.33
N GLU A 391 16.86 1.95 -25.81
CA GLU A 391 17.32 0.73 -26.46
C GLU A 391 16.70 0.62 -27.85
N GLU A 392 17.45 0.06 -28.79
CA GLU A 392 16.97 -0.10 -30.17
C GLU A 392 15.80 -1.08 -30.21
N THR A 393 14.71 -0.66 -30.86
CA THR A 393 13.62 -1.54 -31.28
C THR A 393 13.85 -2.04 -32.70
N GLU A 394 13.29 -3.18 -33.06
CA GLU A 394 13.43 -3.81 -34.39
C GLU A 394 13.04 -2.86 -35.54
N ASP A 395 12.13 -1.92 -35.30
CA ASP A 395 11.66 -0.93 -36.29
C ASP A 395 12.73 0.12 -36.69
N GLY A 396 13.86 0.18 -36.01
CA GLY A 396 14.96 1.12 -36.25
C GLY A 396 16.16 0.54 -36.98
N GLU A 397 16.15 -0.72 -37.34
CA GLU A 397 17.28 -1.37 -38.02
C GLU A 397 17.54 -0.74 -39.42
N GLY A 398 18.80 -0.41 -39.67
CA GLY A 398 19.26 0.09 -40.97
C GLY A 398 19.16 1.62 -41.18
N ILE A 399 18.64 2.39 -40.25
CA ILE A 399 18.67 3.86 -40.29
C ILE A 399 19.99 4.34 -39.66
N PRO A 400 20.85 5.08 -40.36
CA PRO A 400 22.10 5.55 -39.81
C PRO A 400 21.89 6.60 -38.70
N GLU A 401 22.68 6.48 -37.64
CA GLU A 401 22.76 7.49 -36.59
C GLU A 401 23.62 8.69 -37.03
N TYR A 402 23.37 9.85 -36.39
CA TYR A 402 24.29 10.98 -36.49
C TYR A 402 25.62 10.64 -35.81
N GLU A 403 26.73 11.05 -36.44
CA GLU A 403 28.08 10.80 -35.94
C GLU A 403 28.32 11.55 -34.62
N LEU A 404 28.85 10.84 -33.63
CA LEU A 404 29.20 11.38 -32.33
C LEU A 404 30.74 11.50 -32.21
N ASP A 405 31.18 12.56 -31.50
CA ASP A 405 32.55 12.69 -31.08
C ASP A 405 32.93 11.54 -30.12
N TYR A 406 34.17 11.06 -30.22
CA TYR A 406 34.65 9.94 -29.39
C TYR A 406 34.64 10.26 -27.88
N ALA A 407 34.57 11.53 -27.49
CA ALA A 407 34.50 11.96 -26.09
C ALA A 407 33.07 11.91 -25.52
N VAL A 408 32.03 11.71 -26.35
CA VAL A 408 30.65 11.53 -25.92
C VAL A 408 30.46 10.10 -25.42
N VAL A 409 30.10 9.94 -24.14
CA VAL A 409 29.77 8.65 -23.57
C VAL A 409 28.33 8.28 -23.97
N ARG A 410 28.13 7.06 -24.47
CA ARG A 410 26.81 6.57 -24.85
C ARG A 410 26.24 5.64 -23.76
N GLU A 411 24.97 5.84 -23.39
CA GLU A 411 24.21 4.98 -22.50
C GLU A 411 22.82 4.69 -23.09
N TYR A 412 22.21 3.59 -22.68
CA TYR A 412 20.90 3.14 -23.15
C TYR A 412 19.97 2.87 -21.98
N ILE A 413 18.70 3.14 -22.18
CA ILE A 413 17.62 2.85 -21.22
C ILE A 413 16.51 2.06 -21.89
N PRO A 414 15.71 1.28 -21.14
CA PRO A 414 14.56 0.57 -21.68
C PRO A 414 13.65 1.50 -22.50
N SER A 415 13.15 1.00 -23.63
CA SER A 415 12.38 1.81 -24.60
C SER A 415 11.16 2.48 -23.96
N SER A 416 10.88 3.71 -24.38
CA SER A 416 9.70 4.48 -23.98
C SER A 416 8.41 4.07 -24.72
N GLU A 417 8.48 3.22 -25.75
CA GLU A 417 7.34 2.86 -26.62
C GLU A 417 6.57 1.64 -26.17
N THR A 418 7.25 0.65 -25.62
CA THR A 418 6.64 -0.65 -25.29
C THR A 418 6.34 -0.76 -23.80
N ALA A 419 5.09 -1.09 -23.44
CA ALA A 419 4.64 -1.60 -22.13
C ALA A 419 5.31 -0.95 -20.88
N VAL A 420 5.87 0.24 -21.02
CA VAL A 420 6.62 0.96 -19.97
C VAL A 420 5.78 1.13 -18.71
N ARG A 421 4.45 1.19 -18.85
CA ARG A 421 3.53 1.28 -17.72
C ARG A 421 3.73 0.16 -16.70
N GLU A 422 3.87 -1.08 -17.19
CA GLU A 422 3.97 -2.28 -16.32
C GLU A 422 5.40 -2.51 -15.82
N HIS A 423 6.39 -1.90 -16.49
CA HIS A 423 7.81 -2.09 -16.22
C HIS A 423 8.56 -0.77 -15.95
N TYR A 424 7.83 0.28 -15.54
CA TYR A 424 8.44 1.59 -15.30
C TYR A 424 9.56 1.53 -14.26
N LYS A 425 9.50 0.59 -13.32
CA LYS A 425 10.55 0.36 -12.32
C LYS A 425 11.90 0.03 -12.94
N GLU A 426 11.93 -0.71 -14.03
CA GLU A 426 13.18 -1.02 -14.76
C GLU A 426 13.78 0.25 -15.37
N ARG A 427 12.94 1.09 -15.94
CA ARG A 427 13.38 2.38 -16.52
C ARG A 427 13.85 3.36 -15.43
N TYR A 428 13.16 3.44 -14.30
CA TYR A 428 13.61 4.19 -13.13
C TYR A 428 14.99 3.74 -12.67
N HIS A 429 15.19 2.43 -12.53
CA HIS A 429 16.46 1.85 -12.11
C HIS A 429 17.61 2.15 -13.10
N ALA A 430 17.32 2.12 -14.39
CA ALA A 430 18.28 2.50 -15.42
C ALA A 430 18.70 3.98 -15.27
N TRP A 431 17.75 4.90 -15.06
CA TRP A 431 18.04 6.31 -14.77
C TRP A 431 18.91 6.47 -13.54
N SER A 432 18.55 5.84 -12.43
CA SER A 432 19.32 5.89 -11.18
C SER A 432 20.76 5.43 -11.39
N THR A 433 20.93 4.29 -12.06
CA THR A 433 22.24 3.70 -12.36
C THR A 433 23.11 4.62 -13.22
N ILE A 434 22.56 5.20 -14.28
CA ILE A 434 23.31 6.09 -15.19
C ILE A 434 23.71 7.38 -14.45
N ILE A 435 22.80 7.97 -13.70
CA ILE A 435 23.06 9.22 -12.94
C ILE A 435 24.15 8.99 -11.91
N GLU A 436 24.09 7.90 -11.16
CA GLU A 436 25.09 7.57 -10.15
C GLU A 436 26.45 7.24 -10.77
N LYS A 437 26.48 6.38 -11.81
CA LYS A 437 27.70 5.96 -12.52
C LYS A 437 28.48 7.14 -13.09
N HIS A 438 27.78 8.10 -13.68
CA HIS A 438 28.42 9.22 -14.35
C HIS A 438 28.47 10.50 -13.52
N LYS A 439 27.82 10.55 -12.35
CA LYS A 439 27.73 11.73 -11.50
C LYS A 439 27.11 12.91 -12.28
N ILE A 440 25.97 12.66 -12.94
CA ILE A 440 25.32 13.67 -13.78
C ILE A 440 24.87 14.85 -12.92
N ASP A 441 25.32 16.04 -13.31
CA ASP A 441 25.01 17.30 -12.65
C ASP A 441 23.78 18.00 -13.24
N LEU A 442 23.61 17.87 -14.56
CA LEU A 442 22.53 18.48 -15.32
C LEU A 442 22.04 17.49 -16.38
N MET A 443 20.75 17.27 -16.43
CA MET A 443 20.09 16.53 -17.50
C MET A 443 19.37 17.51 -18.44
N VAL A 444 19.59 17.36 -19.72
CA VAL A 444 18.91 18.11 -20.78
C VAL A 444 18.12 17.13 -21.63
N THR A 445 16.84 17.36 -21.78
CA THR A 445 15.99 16.55 -22.67
C THR A 445 15.47 17.40 -23.84
N GLY A 446 15.54 16.84 -25.03
CA GLY A 446 14.90 17.42 -26.23
C GLY A 446 13.60 16.73 -26.58
N MET A 447 13.07 15.94 -25.67
CA MET A 447 11.88 15.12 -25.93
C MET A 447 10.64 15.95 -26.11
N TRP A 448 9.89 15.62 -27.13
CA TRP A 448 8.47 15.92 -27.25
C TRP A 448 7.71 15.18 -26.16
N VAL A 449 6.50 15.69 -25.87
CA VAL A 449 5.56 15.09 -24.92
C VAL A 449 5.37 13.59 -25.23
N ALA A 450 6.23 12.77 -24.67
CA ALA A 450 6.05 11.33 -24.65
C ALA A 450 5.31 10.95 -23.35
N PRO A 451 4.57 9.86 -23.33
CA PRO A 451 3.89 9.42 -22.10
C PRO A 451 4.79 9.29 -20.89
N CYS A 452 6.08 9.03 -21.09
CA CYS A 452 7.06 8.87 -20.02
C CYS A 452 7.80 10.15 -19.60
N THR A 453 7.61 11.29 -20.27
CA THR A 453 8.44 12.51 -20.03
C THR A 453 8.35 12.98 -18.59
N MET A 454 7.16 13.09 -18.03
CA MET A 454 6.97 13.47 -16.64
C MET A 454 7.59 12.47 -15.70
N TRP A 455 7.37 11.18 -15.93
CA TRP A 455 7.89 10.11 -15.07
C TRP A 455 9.42 10.07 -15.07
N ASP A 456 10.05 10.23 -16.23
CA ASP A 456 11.51 10.34 -16.36
C ASP A 456 12.04 11.58 -15.64
N MET A 457 11.39 12.73 -15.79
CA MET A 457 11.77 13.95 -15.07
C MET A 457 11.69 13.78 -13.56
N LEU A 458 10.60 13.22 -13.03
CA LEU A 458 10.44 12.96 -11.60
C LEU A 458 11.48 11.95 -11.10
N SER A 459 11.76 10.90 -11.88
CA SER A 459 12.78 9.91 -11.56
C SER A 459 14.19 10.52 -11.50
N ILE A 460 14.54 11.39 -12.44
CA ILE A 460 15.82 12.06 -12.51
C ILE A 460 15.98 13.08 -11.39
N LYS A 461 15.01 14.00 -11.24
CA LYS A 461 15.05 15.03 -10.20
C LYS A 461 14.98 14.45 -8.77
N GLY A 462 14.37 13.30 -8.63
CA GLY A 462 14.23 12.61 -7.35
C GLY A 462 15.50 11.93 -6.84
N GLN A 463 16.54 11.76 -7.68
CA GLN A 463 17.78 11.11 -7.28
C GLN A 463 18.49 11.83 -6.12
N PRO A 464 19.22 11.12 -5.26
CA PRO A 464 19.93 11.75 -4.12
C PRO A 464 20.87 12.88 -4.51
N SER A 465 21.49 12.82 -5.69
CA SER A 465 22.36 13.86 -6.23
C SER A 465 21.61 15.12 -6.67
N LYS A 466 20.27 15.05 -6.79
CA LYS A 466 19.42 16.16 -7.24
C LYS A 466 19.96 16.85 -8.50
N PRO A 467 20.14 16.16 -9.63
CA PRO A 467 20.64 16.78 -10.85
C PRO A 467 19.66 17.85 -11.33
N GLY A 468 20.18 18.93 -11.92
CA GLY A 468 19.35 19.90 -12.60
C GLY A 468 18.64 19.26 -13.80
N PHE A 469 17.47 19.74 -14.16
CA PHE A 469 16.70 19.23 -15.30
C PHE A 469 16.22 20.37 -16.20
N ILE A 470 16.63 20.37 -17.46
CA ILE A 470 16.26 21.37 -18.46
C ILE A 470 15.52 20.69 -19.60
N ILE A 471 14.39 21.28 -19.98
CA ILE A 471 13.63 20.89 -21.18
C ILE A 471 14.04 21.81 -22.34
N HIS A 472 14.54 21.22 -23.40
CA HIS A 472 14.82 21.91 -24.65
C HIS A 472 13.64 21.72 -25.61
N ALA A 473 12.78 22.74 -25.71
CA ALA A 473 11.57 22.70 -26.53
C ALA A 473 11.86 23.19 -27.95
N HIS A 474 11.58 22.33 -28.94
CA HIS A 474 11.55 22.75 -30.33
C HIS A 474 10.17 23.36 -30.65
N SER A 475 10.13 24.65 -30.93
CA SER A 475 9.00 25.41 -31.47
C SER A 475 7.56 24.98 -31.15
N PHE A 476 6.83 25.78 -30.43
CA PHE A 476 5.39 25.62 -30.17
C PHE A 476 4.52 25.58 -31.45
N THR A 477 5.05 26.04 -32.59
CA THR A 477 4.29 26.12 -33.85
C THR A 477 4.20 24.80 -34.59
N SER A 478 4.98 23.81 -34.26
CA SER A 478 4.95 22.49 -34.88
C SER A 478 4.03 21.49 -34.18
N VAL A 479 3.34 21.89 -33.10
CA VAL A 479 2.26 21.08 -32.54
C VAL A 479 1.10 21.12 -33.54
N PRO A 480 0.76 20.04 -34.28
CA PRO A 480 -0.37 20.04 -35.16
C PRO A 480 -1.62 20.42 -34.37
N PHE A 481 -2.35 21.42 -34.83
CA PHE A 481 -3.67 21.75 -34.33
C PHE A 481 -4.53 20.45 -34.39
N GLY A 482 -4.78 19.84 -33.27
CA GLY A 482 -5.49 18.55 -33.15
C GLY A 482 -4.86 17.51 -32.22
N PHE A 483 -3.63 17.73 -31.76
CA PHE A 483 -3.08 16.94 -30.66
C PHE A 483 -3.68 17.45 -29.33
N VAL A 484 -4.54 16.67 -28.82
CA VAL A 484 -5.22 16.55 -27.54
C VAL A 484 -4.82 17.61 -26.52
N SER A 485 -5.78 18.43 -26.11
CA SER A 485 -5.69 19.47 -25.09
C SER A 485 -4.98 19.01 -23.80
N ASP A 486 -5.16 17.74 -23.45
CA ASP A 486 -4.65 17.15 -22.20
C ASP A 486 -3.12 17.04 -22.20
N LYS A 487 -2.49 16.64 -23.32
CA LYS A 487 -1.03 16.54 -23.40
C LYS A 487 -0.32 17.89 -23.39
N PHE A 488 -0.96 18.92 -23.89
CA PHE A 488 -0.44 20.28 -23.81
C PHE A 488 -0.50 20.80 -22.37
N ALA A 489 -1.59 20.53 -21.66
CA ALA A 489 -1.71 20.89 -20.25
C ALA A 489 -0.66 20.15 -19.39
N GLU A 490 -0.43 18.84 -19.61
CA GLU A 490 0.63 18.09 -18.95
C GLU A 490 2.00 18.75 -19.15
N LEU A 491 2.36 19.10 -20.38
CA LEU A 491 3.63 19.76 -20.70
C LEU A 491 3.80 21.09 -19.96
N MET A 492 2.73 21.88 -19.78
CA MET A 492 2.77 23.14 -19.05
C MET A 492 3.09 22.94 -17.57
N TYR A 493 2.61 21.86 -16.96
CA TYR A 493 2.98 21.48 -15.60
C TYR A 493 4.41 20.93 -15.54
N ASP A 494 4.84 20.12 -16.50
CA ASP A 494 6.22 19.64 -16.60
C ASP A 494 7.22 20.81 -16.65
N TYR A 495 6.89 21.87 -17.36
CA TYR A 495 7.71 23.09 -17.40
C TYR A 495 7.81 23.78 -16.03
N GLN A 496 6.79 23.73 -15.22
CA GLN A 496 6.83 24.30 -13.86
C GLN A 496 7.69 23.47 -12.88
N ILE A 497 7.75 22.16 -13.09
CA ILE A 497 8.57 21.24 -12.27
C ILE A 497 10.04 21.27 -12.72
N SER A 498 10.32 21.57 -13.99
CA SER A 498 11.69 21.65 -14.51
C SER A 498 12.46 22.85 -13.94
N ASP A 499 13.79 22.78 -13.97
CA ASP A 499 14.66 23.86 -13.52
C ASP A 499 14.85 24.95 -14.59
N GLY A 500 14.44 24.68 -15.82
CA GLY A 500 14.47 25.63 -16.92
C GLY A 500 13.93 25.05 -18.22
N VAL A 501 13.46 25.95 -19.08
CA VAL A 501 13.00 25.62 -20.43
C VAL A 501 13.76 26.48 -21.42
N VAL A 502 14.38 25.84 -22.40
CA VAL A 502 15.02 26.52 -23.54
C VAL A 502 14.11 26.36 -24.75
N VAL A 503 13.63 27.48 -25.28
CA VAL A 503 12.79 27.52 -26.48
C VAL A 503 13.61 28.07 -27.62
N LEU A 504 13.65 27.32 -28.73
CA LEU A 504 14.28 27.77 -30.00
C LEU A 504 13.27 28.44 -30.92
#